data_6129f145b40ad950244ffbf486b92861
#
_entry.id   6129f145b40ad950244ffbf486b92861
#
_cell.length_a   1.000
_cell.length_b   1.000
_cell.length_c   1.000
_cell.angle_alpha   90.00
_cell.angle_beta   90.00
_cell.angle_gamma   90.00
#
_symmetry.space_group_name_H-M   'P 1'
#
loop_
_entity.id
_entity.type
_entity.pdbx_description
1 polymer ?
#
loop_
_entity_poly.entity_id
_entity_poly.type
_entity_poly.pdbx_seq_one_letter_code
_entity_poly.pdbx_strand_id
1 'polypeptide(L)'
;RNSENLSLSIGDIVATQAQSGHDIGMVTLTGELVKVQMKKKKEDYTSTELPNVYRKASQKDIDIWQRCRDREAEIQKRSRELAIALNLQMKLSDVEFQGDGSKATFYYTAEERVDFRQLIKDMAKSFGIRIEMRQIGYRQEAQRLGGIGSCGRELCCSTWLTDFRSVSTSAARYQQLSLNPQKLAGQCGKLKCCLNYELDVYLDALKDFPSQETKILTEKGLAICQKVDIFKATLWFCYKDDWANWHAVSKDQVNEMLEKNKRKEKVSSLEEYAIVPSEEIEKEKVFENVVGQDSLTRFDRPKQSKNNRNKKKPNNNPNANNNKKPNPNKKTGNSNNPQTSSDTNQNNKRRNNRKRPAKNG
;
A
#
# COMPACT_ATOMS: atom_id res chain seq x y z
N ARG A 1 -17.10 -30.40 -9.13
CA ARG A 1 -18.29 -31.19 -8.76
C ARG A 1 -17.88 -32.54 -8.25
N ASN A 2 -18.47 -33.00 -7.17
CA ASN A 2 -18.23 -34.38 -6.63
C ASN A 2 -19.35 -35.32 -7.09
N SER A 3 -19.24 -35.81 -8.32
CA SER A 3 -20.24 -36.71 -8.91
C SER A 3 -20.14 -38.12 -8.35
N GLU A 4 -18.98 -38.54 -7.92
CA GLU A 4 -18.71 -39.89 -7.40
C GLU A 4 -19.03 -40.01 -5.89
N ASN A 5 -19.59 -38.98 -5.26
CA ASN A 5 -19.87 -38.93 -3.82
C ASN A 5 -18.69 -39.34 -2.94
N LEU A 6 -17.49 -38.94 -3.35
CA LEU A 6 -16.27 -39.22 -2.59
C LEU A 6 -16.34 -38.58 -1.20
N SER A 7 -15.89 -39.30 -0.17
CA SER A 7 -15.70 -38.71 1.15
C SER A 7 -14.47 -37.80 1.14
N LEU A 8 -14.70 -36.48 1.08
CA LEU A 8 -13.66 -35.44 0.98
C LEU A 8 -13.62 -34.62 2.27
N SER A 9 -12.42 -34.42 2.77
CA SER A 9 -12.11 -33.53 3.91
C SER A 9 -11.29 -32.33 3.44
N ILE A 10 -11.32 -31.24 4.22
CA ILE A 10 -10.46 -30.09 3.98
C ILE A 10 -9.00 -30.53 4.11
N GLY A 11 -8.18 -30.20 3.13
CA GLY A 11 -6.78 -30.62 3.03
C GLY A 11 -6.53 -31.84 2.15
N ASP A 12 -7.58 -32.60 1.77
CA ASP A 12 -7.41 -33.72 0.84
C ASP A 12 -6.91 -33.23 -0.53
N ILE A 13 -5.95 -33.96 -1.10
CA ILE A 13 -5.48 -33.72 -2.46
C ILE A 13 -6.29 -34.56 -3.42
N VAL A 14 -6.84 -33.92 -4.45
CA VAL A 14 -7.76 -34.56 -5.40
C VAL A 14 -7.33 -34.34 -6.85
N ALA A 15 -7.64 -35.31 -7.71
CA ALA A 15 -7.52 -35.17 -9.14
C ALA A 15 -8.85 -34.71 -9.74
N THR A 16 -8.80 -33.60 -10.51
CA THR A 16 -9.96 -32.97 -11.11
C THR A 16 -9.88 -32.99 -12.62
N GLN A 17 -11.04 -32.90 -13.26
CA GLN A 17 -11.16 -32.80 -14.69
C GLN A 17 -10.49 -31.53 -15.23
N ALA A 18 -9.65 -31.70 -16.27
CA ALA A 18 -9.10 -30.61 -17.07
C ALA A 18 -9.60 -30.77 -18.53
N GLN A 19 -9.36 -29.77 -19.39
CA GLN A 19 -9.69 -29.87 -20.82
C GLN A 19 -8.96 -31.02 -21.52
N SER A 20 -7.76 -31.34 -21.07
CA SER A 20 -6.92 -32.44 -21.55
C SER A 20 -6.16 -32.94 -20.33
N GLY A 21 -6.27 -34.28 -20.06
CA GLY A 21 -5.65 -34.86 -18.87
C GLY A 21 -6.42 -34.56 -17.57
N HIS A 22 -5.70 -34.43 -16.48
CA HIS A 22 -6.26 -34.09 -15.16
C HIS A 22 -5.42 -33.02 -14.47
N ASP A 23 -6.07 -32.33 -13.58
CA ASP A 23 -5.42 -31.34 -12.73
C ASP A 23 -5.42 -31.83 -11.27
N ILE A 24 -4.50 -31.31 -10.46
CA ILE A 24 -4.35 -31.67 -9.05
C ILE A 24 -4.57 -30.43 -8.19
N GLY A 25 -5.40 -30.57 -7.18
CA GLY A 25 -5.68 -29.49 -6.26
C GLY A 25 -5.98 -29.98 -4.86
N MET A 26 -5.91 -29.08 -3.89
CA MET A 26 -6.24 -29.32 -2.50
C MET A 26 -7.65 -28.82 -2.20
N VAL A 27 -8.43 -29.62 -1.50
CA VAL A 27 -9.78 -29.26 -1.04
C VAL A 27 -9.68 -28.20 0.05
N THR A 28 -10.22 -27.02 -0.21
CA THR A 28 -10.22 -25.90 0.74
C THR A 28 -11.52 -25.75 1.51
N LEU A 29 -12.64 -26.17 0.92
CA LEU A 29 -13.97 -26.08 1.50
C LEU A 29 -14.82 -27.29 1.14
N THR A 30 -15.69 -27.70 2.07
CA THR A 30 -16.68 -28.77 1.86
C THR A 30 -18.05 -28.34 2.40
N GLY A 31 -19.11 -29.05 2.00
CA GLY A 31 -20.48 -28.84 2.48
C GLY A 31 -21.14 -27.54 2.02
N GLU A 32 -22.02 -26.98 2.84
CA GLU A 32 -22.84 -25.80 2.49
C GLU A 32 -22.02 -24.51 2.27
N LEU A 33 -20.86 -24.41 2.90
CA LEU A 33 -19.98 -23.24 2.71
C LEU A 33 -19.50 -23.09 1.26
N VAL A 34 -19.44 -24.19 0.50
CA VAL A 34 -19.09 -24.15 -0.93
C VAL A 34 -20.10 -23.32 -1.70
N LYS A 35 -21.41 -23.49 -1.45
CA LYS A 35 -22.47 -22.71 -2.11
C LYS A 35 -22.34 -21.23 -1.82
N VAL A 36 -22.05 -20.86 -0.57
CA VAL A 36 -21.83 -19.46 -0.18
C VAL A 36 -20.62 -18.87 -0.90
N GLN A 37 -19.52 -19.62 -0.98
CA GLN A 37 -18.31 -19.16 -1.64
C GLN A 37 -18.50 -19.04 -3.17
N MET A 38 -19.21 -19.97 -3.80
CA MET A 38 -19.53 -19.89 -5.23
C MET A 38 -20.41 -18.68 -5.53
N LYS A 39 -21.46 -18.45 -4.72
CA LYS A 39 -22.31 -17.26 -4.84
C LYS A 39 -21.47 -15.97 -4.71
N LYS A 40 -20.52 -15.92 -3.77
CA LYS A 40 -19.58 -14.77 -3.62
C LYS A 40 -18.73 -14.58 -4.88
N LYS A 41 -18.31 -15.64 -5.53
CA LYS A 41 -17.54 -15.60 -6.79
C LYS A 41 -18.41 -15.42 -8.03
N LYS A 42 -19.72 -15.33 -7.88
CA LYS A 42 -20.72 -15.21 -8.99
C LYS A 42 -20.72 -16.46 -9.89
N GLU A 43 -20.39 -17.61 -9.36
CA GLU A 43 -20.43 -18.89 -10.05
C GLU A 43 -21.70 -19.65 -9.69
N ASP A 44 -22.29 -20.30 -10.67
CA ASP A 44 -23.51 -21.11 -10.45
C ASP A 44 -23.13 -22.54 -10.07
N TYR A 45 -23.49 -22.95 -8.85
CA TYR A 45 -23.23 -24.31 -8.34
C TYR A 45 -24.08 -25.38 -9.03
N THR A 46 -25.12 -25.01 -9.76
CA THR A 46 -25.97 -25.93 -10.51
C THR A 46 -25.44 -26.20 -11.92
N SER A 47 -24.49 -25.40 -12.40
CA SER A 47 -23.92 -25.51 -13.72
C SER A 47 -23.35 -26.90 -13.99
N THR A 48 -23.65 -27.45 -15.18
CA THR A 48 -23.08 -28.72 -15.65
C THR A 48 -21.64 -28.58 -16.14
N GLU A 49 -21.17 -27.36 -16.37
CA GLU A 49 -19.83 -27.07 -16.88
C GLU A 49 -18.73 -27.13 -15.80
N LEU A 50 -19.13 -27.31 -14.53
CA LEU A 50 -18.17 -27.40 -13.43
C LEU A 50 -17.30 -28.66 -13.57
N PRO A 51 -15.95 -28.53 -13.47
CA PRO A 51 -15.05 -29.67 -13.51
C PRO A 51 -15.39 -30.72 -12.44
N ASN A 52 -15.34 -32.00 -12.81
CA ASN A 52 -15.60 -33.09 -11.89
C ASN A 52 -14.34 -33.45 -11.12
N VAL A 53 -14.53 -33.86 -9.84
CA VAL A 53 -13.50 -34.55 -9.06
C VAL A 53 -13.57 -36.02 -9.40
N TYR A 54 -12.48 -36.59 -9.92
CA TYR A 54 -12.44 -37.98 -10.29
C TYR A 54 -12.15 -38.93 -9.10
N ARG A 55 -11.12 -38.57 -8.33
CA ARG A 55 -10.60 -39.43 -7.25
C ARG A 55 -9.71 -38.62 -6.30
N LYS A 56 -9.40 -39.16 -5.16
CA LYS A 56 -8.28 -38.68 -4.34
C LYS A 56 -6.97 -38.93 -5.10
N ALA A 57 -6.04 -38.01 -5.00
CA ALA A 57 -4.74 -38.13 -5.65
C ALA A 57 -3.95 -39.32 -5.07
N SER A 58 -3.28 -40.06 -5.94
CA SER A 58 -2.31 -41.08 -5.52
C SER A 58 -0.96 -40.42 -5.19
N GLN A 59 -0.10 -41.18 -4.47
CA GLN A 59 1.25 -40.67 -4.17
C GLN A 59 2.03 -40.31 -5.45
N LYS A 60 1.86 -41.07 -6.53
CA LYS A 60 2.47 -40.78 -7.83
C LYS A 60 2.02 -39.42 -8.39
N ASP A 61 0.74 -39.13 -8.29
CA ASP A 61 0.19 -37.84 -8.76
C ASP A 61 0.80 -36.67 -7.95
N ILE A 62 0.91 -36.86 -6.64
CA ILE A 62 1.48 -35.84 -5.73
C ILE A 62 2.96 -35.62 -6.06
N ASP A 63 3.72 -36.71 -6.29
CA ASP A 63 5.15 -36.64 -6.62
C ASP A 63 5.39 -35.93 -7.98
N ILE A 64 4.50 -36.16 -8.97
CA ILE A 64 4.57 -35.48 -10.26
C ILE A 64 4.24 -33.98 -10.08
N TRP A 65 3.16 -33.67 -9.39
CA TRP A 65 2.73 -32.31 -9.14
C TRP A 65 3.79 -31.51 -8.38
N GLN A 66 4.43 -32.10 -7.36
CA GLN A 66 5.48 -31.45 -6.61
C GLN A 66 6.72 -31.18 -7.47
N ARG A 67 7.17 -32.17 -8.26
CA ARG A 67 8.28 -31.97 -9.21
C ARG A 67 7.99 -30.87 -10.24
N CYS A 68 6.75 -30.76 -10.71
CA CYS A 68 6.36 -29.68 -11.62
C CYS A 68 6.45 -28.32 -10.92
N ARG A 69 5.97 -28.20 -9.69
CA ARG A 69 6.06 -26.97 -8.90
C ARG A 69 7.50 -26.52 -8.62
N ASP A 70 8.35 -27.47 -8.29
CA ASP A 70 9.77 -27.17 -8.03
C ASP A 70 10.49 -26.59 -9.27
N ARG A 71 10.02 -26.94 -10.47
CA ARG A 71 10.54 -26.45 -11.74
C ARG A 71 9.97 -25.10 -12.20
N GLU A 72 8.85 -24.64 -11.65
CA GLU A 72 8.15 -23.41 -12.09
C GLU A 72 9.06 -22.19 -12.07
N ALA A 73 9.81 -21.99 -10.98
CA ALA A 73 10.68 -20.83 -10.82
C ALA A 73 11.83 -20.80 -11.86
N GLU A 74 12.44 -21.94 -12.15
CA GLU A 74 13.51 -22.06 -13.14
C GLU A 74 12.98 -21.80 -14.56
N ILE A 75 11.85 -22.45 -14.90
CA ILE A 75 11.19 -22.29 -16.20
C ILE A 75 10.72 -20.83 -16.39
N GLN A 76 10.18 -20.19 -15.35
CA GLN A 76 9.80 -18.79 -15.41
C GLN A 76 11.02 -17.90 -15.72
N LYS A 77 12.15 -18.12 -15.04
CA LYS A 77 13.38 -17.37 -15.28
C LYS A 77 13.85 -17.55 -16.72
N ARG A 78 13.94 -18.79 -17.18
CA ARG A 78 14.39 -19.11 -18.53
C ARG A 78 13.48 -18.54 -19.61
N SER A 79 12.16 -18.58 -19.38
CA SER A 79 11.18 -18.00 -20.30
C SER A 79 11.29 -16.48 -20.40
N ARG A 80 11.63 -15.78 -19.30
CA ARG A 80 11.90 -14.33 -19.29
C ARG A 80 13.16 -14.02 -20.14
N GLU A 81 14.21 -14.81 -20.01
CA GLU A 81 15.43 -14.65 -20.82
C GLU A 81 15.12 -14.77 -22.30
N LEU A 82 14.31 -15.77 -22.70
CA LEU A 82 13.89 -15.95 -24.09
C LEU A 82 13.03 -14.79 -24.60
N ALA A 83 12.10 -14.28 -23.79
CA ALA A 83 11.27 -13.14 -24.15
C ALA A 83 12.10 -11.86 -24.34
N ILE A 84 13.10 -11.65 -23.49
CA ILE A 84 14.05 -10.52 -23.61
C ILE A 84 14.91 -10.67 -24.87
N ALA A 85 15.41 -11.86 -25.17
CA ALA A 85 16.21 -12.13 -26.37
C ALA A 85 15.44 -11.85 -27.66
N LEU A 86 14.12 -12.05 -27.65
CA LEU A 86 13.23 -11.73 -28.76
C LEU A 86 12.71 -10.28 -28.76
N ASN A 87 13.18 -9.42 -27.83
CA ASN A 87 12.76 -8.02 -27.66
C ASN A 87 11.23 -7.84 -27.53
N LEU A 88 10.55 -8.80 -26.90
CA LEU A 88 9.08 -8.72 -26.71
C LEU A 88 8.73 -7.75 -25.58
N GLN A 89 7.81 -6.82 -25.85
CA GLN A 89 7.32 -5.85 -24.86
C GLN A 89 6.24 -6.50 -23.96
N MET A 90 6.66 -7.46 -23.17
CA MET A 90 5.80 -8.20 -22.24
C MET A 90 6.59 -8.63 -21.00
N LYS A 91 5.86 -8.80 -19.91
CA LYS A 91 6.41 -9.32 -18.66
C LYS A 91 5.77 -10.68 -18.34
N LEU A 92 6.57 -11.72 -18.31
CA LEU A 92 6.15 -13.03 -17.79
C LEU A 92 6.12 -12.97 -16.27
N SER A 93 4.91 -13.09 -15.71
CA SER A 93 4.67 -12.87 -14.29
C SER A 93 4.71 -14.18 -13.50
N ASP A 94 4.11 -15.24 -14.05
CA ASP A 94 3.96 -16.51 -13.35
C ASP A 94 3.85 -17.67 -14.35
N VAL A 95 4.12 -18.89 -13.87
CA VAL A 95 4.02 -20.14 -14.62
C VAL A 95 3.30 -21.14 -13.73
N GLU A 96 2.36 -21.88 -14.29
CA GLU A 96 1.58 -22.90 -13.60
C GLU A 96 1.50 -24.15 -14.45
N PHE A 97 2.01 -25.24 -13.90
CA PHE A 97 1.87 -26.55 -14.54
C PHE A 97 0.51 -27.16 -14.25
N GLN A 98 -0.04 -27.83 -15.25
CA GLN A 98 -1.15 -28.74 -15.04
C GLN A 98 -0.69 -29.91 -14.15
N GLY A 99 -1.58 -30.46 -13.33
CA GLY A 99 -1.22 -31.47 -12.34
C GLY A 99 -0.56 -32.72 -12.90
N ASP A 100 -0.82 -33.07 -14.18
CA ASP A 100 -0.20 -34.20 -14.90
C ASP A 100 1.17 -33.82 -15.52
N GLY A 101 1.58 -32.57 -15.48
CA GLY A 101 2.84 -32.08 -16.04
C GLY A 101 2.91 -31.98 -17.55
N SER A 102 1.81 -32.27 -18.27
CA SER A 102 1.80 -32.28 -19.75
C SER A 102 1.76 -30.89 -20.37
N LYS A 103 1.20 -29.91 -19.64
CA LYS A 103 0.97 -28.54 -20.09
C LYS A 103 1.40 -27.55 -19.02
N ALA A 104 1.93 -26.40 -19.45
CA ALA A 104 2.16 -25.26 -18.58
C ALA A 104 1.50 -23.99 -19.14
N THR A 105 0.83 -23.26 -18.26
CA THR A 105 0.20 -21.98 -18.55
C THR A 105 1.13 -20.86 -18.08
N PHE A 106 1.52 -20.00 -19.01
CA PHE A 106 2.37 -18.85 -18.75
C PHE A 106 1.53 -17.58 -18.68
N TYR A 107 1.51 -16.96 -17.52
CA TYR A 107 0.78 -15.73 -17.29
C TYR A 107 1.68 -14.53 -17.59
N TYR A 108 1.18 -13.64 -18.43
CA TYR A 108 1.95 -12.44 -18.81
C TYR A 108 1.10 -11.18 -18.78
N THR A 109 1.78 -10.06 -18.57
CA THR A 109 1.20 -8.71 -18.70
C THR A 109 1.85 -7.99 -19.86
N ALA A 110 1.07 -7.27 -20.64
CA ALA A 110 1.52 -6.42 -21.75
C ALA A 110 0.51 -5.28 -21.92
N GLU A 111 1.00 -4.12 -22.38
CA GLU A 111 0.15 -2.96 -22.68
C GLU A 111 -0.56 -3.14 -24.04
N GLU A 112 0.17 -3.66 -25.01
CA GLU A 112 -0.32 -3.89 -26.36
C GLU A 112 -0.34 -5.38 -26.72
N ARG A 113 -0.82 -5.69 -27.91
CA ARG A 113 -0.83 -7.06 -28.44
C ARG A 113 0.59 -7.48 -28.83
N VAL A 114 1.06 -8.58 -28.26
CA VAL A 114 2.39 -9.13 -28.50
C VAL A 114 2.32 -10.35 -29.41
N ASP A 115 3.19 -10.43 -30.42
CA ASP A 115 3.38 -11.66 -31.22
C ASP A 115 4.41 -12.57 -30.57
N PHE A 116 3.93 -13.58 -29.89
CA PHE A 116 4.75 -14.55 -29.17
C PHE A 116 4.88 -15.91 -29.88
N ARG A 117 4.60 -16.01 -31.19
CA ARG A 117 4.66 -17.29 -31.93
C ARG A 117 6.05 -17.92 -31.89
N GLN A 118 7.09 -17.10 -32.07
CA GLN A 118 8.47 -17.58 -31.98
C GLN A 118 8.83 -17.97 -30.55
N LEU A 119 8.42 -17.17 -29.57
CA LEU A 119 8.64 -17.47 -28.15
C LEU A 119 8.06 -18.83 -27.76
N ILE A 120 6.81 -19.14 -28.18
CA ILE A 120 6.19 -20.45 -27.93
C ILE A 120 7.00 -21.60 -28.51
N LYS A 121 7.51 -21.46 -29.73
CA LYS A 121 8.34 -22.50 -30.39
C LYS A 121 9.63 -22.75 -29.59
N ASP A 122 10.30 -21.68 -29.18
CA ASP A 122 11.57 -21.76 -28.47
C ASP A 122 11.38 -22.34 -27.05
N MET A 123 10.30 -21.93 -26.38
CA MET A 123 9.91 -22.49 -25.07
C MET A 123 9.53 -23.95 -25.17
N ALA A 124 8.69 -24.33 -26.14
CA ALA A 124 8.29 -25.73 -26.36
C ALA A 124 9.48 -26.62 -26.65
N LYS A 125 10.44 -26.13 -27.47
CA LYS A 125 11.71 -26.85 -27.75
C LYS A 125 12.59 -26.98 -26.51
N SER A 126 12.64 -25.94 -25.66
CA SER A 126 13.49 -25.92 -24.47
C SER A 126 12.95 -26.76 -23.33
N PHE A 127 11.64 -26.80 -23.16
CA PHE A 127 11.00 -27.41 -21.99
C PHE A 127 10.33 -28.78 -22.29
N GLY A 128 10.05 -29.07 -23.57
CA GLY A 128 9.40 -30.33 -23.96
C GLY A 128 7.95 -30.49 -23.49
N ILE A 129 7.23 -29.37 -23.26
CA ILE A 129 5.87 -29.35 -22.73
C ILE A 129 4.96 -28.51 -23.66
N ARG A 130 3.66 -28.73 -23.53
CA ARG A 130 2.66 -27.89 -24.22
C ARG A 130 2.57 -26.52 -23.54
N ILE A 131 2.76 -25.47 -24.32
CA ILE A 131 2.75 -24.08 -23.83
C ILE A 131 1.36 -23.45 -24.07
N GLU A 132 0.79 -22.87 -23.04
CA GLU A 132 -0.39 -22.01 -23.13
C GLU A 132 0.00 -20.62 -22.62
N MET A 133 -0.31 -19.57 -23.42
CA MET A 133 -0.02 -18.19 -23.05
C MET A 133 -1.33 -17.51 -22.63
N ARG A 134 -1.37 -16.93 -21.42
CA ARG A 134 -2.54 -16.25 -20.87
C ARG A 134 -2.20 -14.83 -20.46
N GLN A 135 -2.81 -13.87 -21.11
CA GLN A 135 -2.68 -12.47 -20.72
C GLN A 135 -3.51 -12.21 -19.45
N ILE A 136 -2.90 -11.52 -18.49
CA ILE A 136 -3.55 -11.08 -17.25
C ILE A 136 -3.37 -9.59 -17.04
N GLY A 137 -4.30 -8.97 -16.33
CA GLY A 137 -4.18 -7.57 -15.95
C GLY A 137 -3.22 -7.38 -14.76
N TYR A 138 -2.66 -6.18 -14.62
CA TYR A 138 -1.71 -5.84 -13.54
C TYR A 138 -2.23 -6.14 -12.11
N ARG A 139 -3.54 -6.03 -11.88
CA ARG A 139 -4.12 -6.39 -10.57
C ARG A 139 -4.16 -7.91 -10.38
N GLN A 140 -4.45 -8.67 -11.43
CA GLN A 140 -4.42 -10.13 -11.38
C GLN A 140 -2.99 -10.64 -11.19
N GLU A 141 -2.02 -9.98 -11.80
CA GLU A 141 -0.61 -10.24 -11.55
C GLU A 141 -0.27 -10.03 -10.06
N ALA A 142 -0.60 -8.86 -9.50
CA ALA A 142 -0.37 -8.59 -8.08
C ALA A 142 -1.12 -9.58 -7.16
N GLN A 143 -2.29 -10.03 -7.56
CA GLN A 143 -3.07 -11.04 -6.84
C GLN A 143 -2.35 -12.40 -6.78
N ARG A 144 -1.77 -12.83 -7.89
CA ARG A 144 -1.04 -14.12 -7.98
C ARG A 144 0.29 -14.07 -7.22
N LEU A 145 1.04 -12.98 -7.35
CA LEU A 145 2.32 -12.80 -6.68
C LEU A 145 2.17 -12.57 -5.18
N GLY A 146 1.03 -12.04 -4.74
CA GLY A 146 0.82 -11.67 -3.35
C GLY A 146 1.67 -10.49 -2.90
N GLY A 147 1.84 -10.34 -1.60
CA GLY A 147 2.67 -9.30 -0.98
C GLY A 147 1.96 -8.52 0.11
N ILE A 148 2.66 -7.54 0.66
CA ILE A 148 2.19 -6.66 1.74
C ILE A 148 1.84 -5.29 1.17
N GLY A 149 0.65 -4.80 1.46
CA GLY A 149 0.20 -3.47 1.06
C GLY A 149 0.86 -2.34 1.87
N SER A 150 0.70 -1.11 1.42
CA SER A 150 1.16 0.09 2.16
C SER A 150 0.50 0.25 3.54
N CYS A 151 -0.57 -0.49 3.82
CA CYS A 151 -1.24 -0.57 5.12
C CYS A 151 -0.61 -1.60 6.09
N GLY A 152 0.46 -2.30 5.68
CA GLY A 152 1.12 -3.34 6.48
C GLY A 152 0.39 -4.68 6.53
N ARG A 153 -0.70 -4.85 5.78
CA ARG A 153 -1.46 -6.11 5.67
C ARG A 153 -1.23 -6.76 4.32
N GLU A 154 -1.51 -8.05 4.22
CA GLU A 154 -1.54 -8.75 2.93
C GLU A 154 -2.48 -8.07 1.94
N LEU A 155 -2.18 -8.20 0.65
CA LEU A 155 -2.97 -7.58 -0.40
C LEU A 155 -4.42 -8.08 -0.35
N CYS A 156 -5.39 -7.16 -0.32
CA CYS A 156 -6.81 -7.51 -0.32
C CYS A 156 -7.20 -8.39 -1.53
N CYS A 157 -6.57 -8.14 -2.69
CA CYS A 157 -6.83 -8.91 -3.90
C CYS A 157 -6.32 -10.36 -3.83
N SER A 158 -5.25 -10.63 -3.08
CA SER A 158 -4.72 -12.00 -2.92
C SER A 158 -5.44 -12.80 -1.83
N THR A 159 -6.19 -12.13 -0.94
CA THR A 159 -6.81 -12.79 0.22
C THR A 159 -8.33 -12.91 0.09
N TRP A 160 -9.06 -11.83 0.35
CA TRP A 160 -10.51 -11.89 0.56
C TRP A 160 -11.35 -11.13 -0.47
N LEU A 161 -10.77 -10.13 -1.16
CA LEU A 161 -11.49 -9.29 -2.10
C LEU A 161 -11.54 -9.97 -3.48
N THR A 162 -12.75 -10.26 -3.95
CA THR A 162 -12.99 -10.94 -5.22
C THR A 162 -13.69 -10.06 -6.25
N ASP A 163 -14.41 -9.02 -5.81
CA ASP A 163 -15.10 -8.08 -6.72
C ASP A 163 -14.29 -6.81 -6.90
N PHE A 164 -13.86 -6.56 -8.12
CA PHE A 164 -13.01 -5.43 -8.48
C PHE A 164 -13.77 -4.46 -9.38
N ARG A 165 -14.45 -3.51 -8.77
CA ARG A 165 -15.05 -2.38 -9.48
C ARG A 165 -13.98 -1.37 -9.89
N SER A 166 -14.25 -0.59 -10.92
CA SER A 166 -13.41 0.53 -11.29
C SER A 166 -13.37 1.56 -10.15
N VAL A 167 -12.17 1.93 -9.72
CA VAL A 167 -11.96 2.91 -8.64
C VAL A 167 -11.74 4.28 -9.26
N SER A 168 -12.51 5.26 -8.82
CA SER A 168 -12.34 6.66 -9.21
C SER A 168 -11.65 7.48 -8.11
N THR A 169 -11.10 8.62 -8.48
CA THR A 169 -10.51 9.57 -7.53
C THR A 169 -11.55 10.22 -6.61
N SER A 170 -12.84 10.20 -7.00
CA SER A 170 -13.94 10.67 -6.13
C SER A 170 -14.02 9.86 -4.84
N ALA A 171 -13.76 8.55 -4.87
CA ALA A 171 -13.70 7.74 -3.66
C ALA A 171 -12.67 8.27 -2.65
N ALA A 172 -11.51 8.71 -3.13
CA ALA A 172 -10.49 9.33 -2.26
C ALA A 172 -10.93 10.70 -1.71
N ARG A 173 -11.70 11.48 -2.49
CA ARG A 173 -12.25 12.76 -2.03
C ARG A 173 -13.26 12.56 -0.91
N TYR A 174 -14.20 11.64 -1.05
CA TYR A 174 -15.17 11.33 0.03
C TYR A 174 -14.49 10.85 1.31
N GLN A 175 -13.37 10.16 1.18
CA GLN A 175 -12.54 9.73 2.32
C GLN A 175 -11.55 10.81 2.79
N GLN A 176 -11.59 12.01 2.19
CA GLN A 176 -10.73 13.15 2.50
C GLN A 176 -9.23 12.86 2.43
N LEU A 177 -8.85 11.97 1.54
CA LEU A 177 -7.46 11.64 1.29
C LEU A 177 -6.84 12.62 0.31
N SER A 178 -5.58 12.96 0.53
CA SER A 178 -4.82 13.79 -0.42
C SER A 178 -4.72 13.08 -1.78
N LEU A 179 -4.97 13.80 -2.87
CA LEU A 179 -4.94 13.28 -4.23
C LEU A 179 -3.49 13.06 -4.74
N ASN A 180 -2.66 12.43 -3.92
CA ASN A 180 -1.30 12.06 -4.30
C ASN A 180 -1.32 10.67 -4.94
N PRO A 181 -0.98 10.52 -6.25
CA PRO A 181 -0.99 9.24 -6.94
C PRO A 181 -0.17 8.15 -6.23
N GLN A 182 0.99 8.50 -5.67
CA GLN A 182 1.85 7.55 -4.96
C GLN A 182 1.19 6.98 -3.71
N LYS A 183 0.40 7.78 -2.99
CA LYS A 183 -0.35 7.35 -1.80
C LYS A 183 -1.60 6.56 -2.16
N LEU A 184 -2.24 6.89 -3.29
CA LEU A 184 -3.48 6.27 -3.73
C LEU A 184 -3.28 5.02 -4.57
N ALA A 185 -2.09 4.81 -5.16
CA ALA A 185 -1.79 3.63 -5.96
C ALA A 185 -1.54 2.39 -5.08
N GLY A 186 -2.05 1.25 -5.54
CA GLY A 186 -1.69 -0.06 -5.01
C GLY A 186 -0.40 -0.60 -5.64
N GLN A 187 0.06 -1.77 -5.21
CA GLN A 187 1.23 -2.44 -5.80
C GLN A 187 1.05 -2.77 -7.29
N CYS A 188 -0.19 -2.95 -7.73
CA CYS A 188 -0.54 -3.16 -9.14
C CYS A 188 -0.49 -1.89 -10.01
N GLY A 189 -0.09 -0.74 -9.48
CA GLY A 189 -0.08 0.54 -10.19
C GLY A 189 -1.46 1.17 -10.45
N LYS A 190 -2.56 0.46 -10.17
CA LYS A 190 -3.93 0.99 -10.22
C LYS A 190 -4.33 1.58 -8.87
N LEU A 191 -5.39 2.40 -8.84
CA LEU A 191 -5.92 2.91 -7.57
C LEU A 191 -6.28 1.76 -6.62
N LYS A 192 -6.01 1.97 -5.32
CA LYS A 192 -6.27 0.99 -4.27
C LYS A 192 -7.73 0.56 -4.27
N CYS A 193 -7.97 -0.75 -4.34
CA CYS A 193 -9.33 -1.32 -4.34
C CYS A 193 -10.06 -1.13 -2.99
N CYS A 194 -9.33 -0.99 -1.88
CA CYS A 194 -9.91 -0.69 -0.57
C CYS A 194 -10.63 0.66 -0.55
N LEU A 195 -10.20 1.65 -1.34
CA LEU A 195 -10.90 2.94 -1.46
C LEU A 195 -12.35 2.78 -1.88
N ASN A 196 -12.61 1.87 -2.82
CA ASN A 196 -13.96 1.63 -3.31
C ASN A 196 -14.76 0.69 -2.39
N TYR A 197 -14.07 -0.20 -1.70
CA TYR A 197 -14.70 -1.11 -0.73
C TYR A 197 -15.22 -0.37 0.49
N GLU A 198 -14.48 0.61 0.99
CA GLU A 198 -14.85 1.41 2.16
C GLU A 198 -15.79 2.57 1.82
N LEU A 199 -15.96 2.90 0.52
CA LEU A 199 -16.69 4.09 0.07
C LEU A 199 -18.12 4.17 0.61
N ASP A 200 -18.84 3.06 0.60
CA ASP A 200 -20.25 3.02 1.01
C ASP A 200 -20.41 3.41 2.49
N VAL A 201 -19.48 2.97 3.35
CA VAL A 201 -19.46 3.32 4.78
C VAL A 201 -19.22 4.81 4.99
N TYR A 202 -18.29 5.40 4.21
CA TYR A 202 -18.03 6.84 4.25
C TYR A 202 -19.22 7.66 3.74
N LEU A 203 -19.87 7.21 2.67
CA LEU A 203 -21.07 7.88 2.14
C LEU A 203 -22.22 7.82 3.12
N ASP A 204 -22.42 6.70 3.79
CA ASP A 204 -23.46 6.58 4.83
C ASP A 204 -23.17 7.50 6.00
N ALA A 205 -21.92 7.54 6.47
CA ALA A 205 -21.54 8.44 7.56
C ALA A 205 -21.68 9.92 7.17
N LEU A 206 -21.42 10.27 5.91
CA LEU A 206 -21.50 11.66 5.42
C LEU A 206 -22.95 12.15 5.25
N LYS A 207 -23.94 11.29 5.15
CA LYS A 207 -25.36 11.69 5.00
C LYS A 207 -25.84 12.64 6.09
N ASP A 208 -25.33 12.44 7.30
CA ASP A 208 -25.72 13.22 8.48
C ASP A 208 -24.87 14.47 8.68
N PHE A 209 -23.85 14.69 7.83
CA PHE A 209 -22.99 15.87 7.94
C PHE A 209 -23.48 17.00 7.05
N PRO A 210 -23.35 18.25 7.50
CA PRO A 210 -23.55 19.41 6.64
C PRO A 210 -22.51 19.44 5.52
N SER A 211 -22.84 20.12 4.41
CA SER A 211 -21.93 20.27 3.27
C SER A 211 -20.61 20.89 3.71
N GLN A 212 -19.50 20.47 3.08
CA GLN A 212 -18.18 21.07 3.31
C GLN A 212 -18.10 22.56 2.92
N GLU A 213 -19.02 23.03 2.07
CA GLU A 213 -19.11 24.45 1.69
C GLU A 213 -19.92 25.27 2.68
N THR A 214 -20.34 24.69 3.80
CA THR A 214 -21.17 25.33 4.81
C THR A 214 -20.44 26.51 5.44
N LYS A 215 -21.14 27.63 5.51
CA LYS A 215 -20.70 28.89 6.12
C LYS A 215 -21.62 29.19 7.31
N ILE A 216 -21.03 29.57 8.41
CA ILE A 216 -21.77 29.94 9.63
C ILE A 216 -21.55 31.44 9.89
N LEU A 217 -22.66 32.15 10.07
CA LEU A 217 -22.64 33.56 10.46
C LEU A 217 -22.57 33.66 11.97
N THR A 218 -21.48 34.20 12.48
CA THR A 218 -21.27 34.47 13.89
C THR A 218 -21.21 35.97 14.16
N GLU A 219 -21.28 36.39 15.42
CA GLU A 219 -21.11 37.80 15.80
C GLU A 219 -19.73 38.34 15.46
N LYS A 220 -18.68 37.49 15.53
CA LYS A 220 -17.29 37.83 15.21
C LYS A 220 -16.98 37.84 13.70
N GLY A 221 -17.85 37.26 12.88
CA GLY A 221 -17.62 37.19 11.44
C GLY A 221 -18.13 35.91 10.79
N LEU A 222 -17.74 35.73 9.53
CA LEU A 222 -18.11 34.56 8.74
C LEU A 222 -17.13 33.42 9.01
N ALA A 223 -17.63 32.30 9.50
CA ALA A 223 -16.87 31.07 9.68
C ALA A 223 -17.03 30.14 8.47
N ILE A 224 -15.94 29.55 8.03
CA ILE A 224 -15.85 28.67 6.86
C ILE A 224 -15.33 27.30 7.31
N CYS A 225 -15.98 26.22 6.87
CA CYS A 225 -15.53 24.87 7.13
C CYS A 225 -14.25 24.58 6.34
N GLN A 226 -13.22 24.10 7.03
CA GLN A 226 -11.93 23.75 6.43
C GLN A 226 -11.74 22.22 6.35
N LYS A 227 -12.18 21.51 7.36
CA LYS A 227 -11.98 20.07 7.46
C LYS A 227 -13.16 19.43 8.17
N VAL A 228 -13.52 18.23 7.73
CA VAL A 228 -14.50 17.37 8.40
C VAL A 228 -13.76 16.13 8.89
N ASP A 229 -13.92 15.77 10.14
CA ASP A 229 -13.45 14.50 10.68
C ASP A 229 -14.66 13.60 10.88
N ILE A 230 -14.85 12.67 9.95
CA ILE A 230 -16.03 11.82 9.87
C ILE A 230 -16.11 10.90 11.09
N PHE A 231 -14.98 10.35 11.54
CA PHE A 231 -14.94 9.38 12.64
C PHE A 231 -15.13 10.01 14.02
N LYS A 232 -14.63 11.24 14.20
CA LYS A 232 -14.81 11.99 15.44
C LYS A 232 -16.11 12.78 15.46
N ALA A 233 -16.91 12.75 14.38
CA ALA A 233 -18.10 13.56 14.19
C ALA A 233 -17.85 15.05 14.44
N THR A 234 -16.69 15.58 14.03
CA THR A 234 -16.27 16.96 14.25
C THR A 234 -16.00 17.69 12.94
N LEU A 235 -16.35 18.97 12.93
CA LEU A 235 -16.03 19.87 11.83
C LEU A 235 -15.09 20.98 12.32
N TRP A 236 -14.13 21.33 11.50
CA TRP A 236 -13.14 22.36 11.79
C TRP A 236 -13.50 23.61 11.01
N PHE A 237 -13.75 24.69 11.73
CA PHE A 237 -14.06 26.00 11.18
C PHE A 237 -12.95 26.99 11.46
N CYS A 238 -12.75 27.93 10.56
CA CYS A 238 -11.95 29.13 10.78
C CYS A 238 -12.74 30.39 10.39
N TYR A 239 -12.42 31.51 11.00
CA TYR A 239 -12.95 32.80 10.55
C TYR A 239 -12.32 33.22 9.24
N LYS A 240 -13.08 33.94 8.41
CA LYS A 240 -12.58 34.44 7.13
C LYS A 240 -11.35 35.36 7.30
N ASP A 241 -11.28 36.08 8.41
CA ASP A 241 -10.22 37.02 8.72
C ASP A 241 -9.07 36.40 9.54
N ASP A 242 -9.23 35.17 10.03
CA ASP A 242 -8.23 34.44 10.82
C ASP A 242 -8.14 32.97 10.38
N TRP A 243 -7.27 32.73 9.44
CA TRP A 243 -7.02 31.39 8.88
C TRP A 243 -6.08 30.53 9.73
N ALA A 244 -5.43 31.12 10.71
CA ALA A 244 -4.47 30.42 11.55
C ALA A 244 -5.15 29.59 12.65
N ASN A 245 -6.26 30.11 13.19
CA ASN A 245 -6.95 29.52 14.30
C ASN A 245 -8.14 28.66 13.84
N TRP A 246 -8.05 27.38 14.09
CA TRP A 246 -9.08 26.41 13.72
C TRP A 246 -9.83 25.94 14.96
N HIS A 247 -11.15 25.99 14.93
CA HIS A 247 -12.02 25.59 16.01
C HIS A 247 -12.73 24.28 15.65
N ALA A 248 -12.55 23.24 16.47
CA ALA A 248 -13.23 21.97 16.32
C ALA A 248 -14.60 22.04 16.97
N VAL A 249 -15.66 21.82 16.21
CA VAL A 249 -17.06 21.86 16.67
C VAL A 249 -17.72 20.53 16.37
N SER A 250 -18.57 20.02 17.27
CA SER A 250 -19.29 18.77 17.04
C SER A 250 -20.34 18.92 15.94
N LYS A 251 -20.66 17.83 15.24
CA LYS A 251 -21.67 17.79 14.19
C LYS A 251 -23.02 18.34 14.68
N ASP A 252 -23.43 17.97 15.88
CA ASP A 252 -24.74 18.35 16.43
C ASP A 252 -24.81 19.86 16.71
N GLN A 253 -23.75 20.42 17.27
CA GLN A 253 -23.63 21.86 17.50
C GLN A 253 -23.63 22.64 16.19
N VAL A 254 -22.97 22.13 15.15
CA VAL A 254 -22.98 22.77 13.82
C VAL A 254 -24.39 22.79 13.23
N ASN A 255 -25.14 21.69 13.36
CA ASN A 255 -26.52 21.65 12.89
C ASN A 255 -27.41 22.65 13.65
N GLU A 256 -27.25 22.79 14.98
CA GLU A 256 -27.94 23.79 15.78
C GLU A 256 -27.60 25.23 15.34
N MET A 257 -26.31 25.51 15.10
CA MET A 257 -25.86 26.81 14.58
C MET A 257 -26.47 27.13 13.22
N LEU A 258 -26.56 26.12 12.33
CA LEU A 258 -27.19 26.29 11.03
C LEU A 258 -28.68 26.56 11.14
N GLU A 259 -29.37 25.95 12.07
CA GLU A 259 -30.78 26.24 12.32
C GLU A 259 -31.01 27.65 12.87
N LYS A 260 -30.15 28.12 13.80
CA LYS A 260 -30.13 29.52 14.26
C LYS A 260 -29.91 30.50 13.11
N ASN A 261 -28.93 30.22 12.25
CA ASN A 261 -28.66 31.05 11.08
C ASN A 261 -29.83 31.07 10.07
N LYS A 262 -30.54 29.92 9.88
CA LYS A 262 -31.77 29.90 9.06
C LYS A 262 -32.88 30.80 9.63
N ARG A 263 -32.95 30.95 10.97
CA ARG A 263 -33.87 31.87 11.66
C ARG A 263 -33.36 33.32 11.66
N LYS A 264 -32.23 33.59 10.96
CA LYS A 264 -31.57 34.91 10.94
C LYS A 264 -30.97 35.37 12.28
N GLU A 265 -30.80 34.44 13.22
CA GLU A 265 -30.14 34.69 14.49
C GLU A 265 -28.60 34.51 14.26
N LYS A 266 -27.83 35.46 14.74
CA LYS A 266 -26.36 35.31 14.74
C LYS A 266 -25.96 34.42 15.89
N VAL A 267 -25.05 33.51 15.61
CA VAL A 267 -24.46 32.63 16.63
C VAL A 267 -23.36 33.44 17.35
N SER A 268 -23.21 33.22 18.66
CA SER A 268 -22.13 33.85 19.45
C SER A 268 -20.73 33.56 18.85
N SER A 269 -19.78 33.16 19.56
CA SER A 269 -18.46 32.88 19.02
C SER A 269 -18.22 31.37 18.80
N LEU A 270 -17.33 31.01 17.87
CA LEU A 270 -16.92 29.62 17.66
C LEU A 270 -16.21 29.02 18.88
N GLU A 271 -15.54 29.88 19.67
CA GLU A 271 -14.78 29.46 20.83
C GLU A 271 -15.67 28.85 21.93
N GLU A 272 -16.91 29.31 22.07
CA GLU A 272 -17.87 28.77 23.04
C GLU A 272 -18.31 27.35 22.72
N TYR A 273 -18.34 27.01 21.43
CA TYR A 273 -18.72 25.69 20.93
C TYR A 273 -17.52 24.81 20.62
N ALA A 274 -16.30 25.36 20.70
CA ALA A 274 -15.09 24.60 20.41
C ALA A 274 -14.92 23.47 21.44
N ILE A 275 -14.76 22.26 20.94
CA ILE A 275 -14.33 21.13 21.74
C ILE A 275 -12.90 21.43 22.19
N VAL A 276 -12.72 21.80 23.46
CA VAL A 276 -11.41 21.92 24.07
C VAL A 276 -10.83 20.50 24.02
N PRO A 277 -9.70 20.27 23.34
CA PRO A 277 -9.05 18.98 23.40
C PRO A 277 -8.73 18.75 24.88
N SER A 278 -9.41 17.82 25.52
CA SER A 278 -8.88 17.24 26.75
C SER A 278 -7.49 16.73 26.36
N GLU A 279 -6.45 17.27 26.97
CA GLU A 279 -5.13 16.69 26.90
C GLU A 279 -5.29 15.26 27.41
N GLU A 280 -5.59 14.34 26.50
CA GLU A 280 -5.34 12.94 26.77
C GLU A 280 -3.84 12.88 26.96
N ILE A 281 -3.45 12.86 28.25
CA ILE A 281 -2.11 12.44 28.65
C ILE A 281 -1.96 11.11 27.94
N GLU A 282 -1.26 11.10 26.80
CA GLU A 282 -0.80 9.88 26.17
C GLU A 282 -0.01 9.15 27.24
N LYS A 283 -0.69 8.26 27.96
CA LYS A 283 0.00 7.28 28.79
C LYS A 283 0.89 6.57 27.80
N GLU A 284 2.18 6.86 27.85
CA GLU A 284 3.17 6.08 27.13
C GLU A 284 2.80 4.63 27.34
N LYS A 285 2.32 3.98 26.28
CA LYS A 285 2.08 2.55 26.33
C LYS A 285 3.45 1.93 26.51
N VAL A 286 3.80 1.66 27.74
CA VAL A 286 4.96 0.82 28.07
C VAL A 286 4.61 -0.54 27.48
N PHE A 287 5.16 -0.83 26.33
CA PHE A 287 5.07 -2.16 25.75
C PHE A 287 5.89 -3.07 26.67
N GLU A 288 5.21 -3.80 27.54
CA GLU A 288 5.84 -4.89 28.26
C GLU A 288 6.39 -5.88 27.23
N ASN A 289 7.67 -6.17 27.33
CA ASN A 289 8.34 -7.17 26.49
C ASN A 289 7.66 -8.51 26.72
N VAL A 290 6.69 -8.84 25.89
CA VAL A 290 6.07 -10.15 25.87
C VAL A 290 7.07 -11.09 25.19
N VAL A 291 7.62 -12.02 25.97
CA VAL A 291 8.55 -13.07 25.53
C VAL A 291 9.97 -12.59 25.21
N GLY A 292 10.79 -12.40 26.25
CA GLY A 292 12.24 -12.57 26.19
C GLY A 292 13.04 -11.89 25.09
N GLN A 293 12.46 -10.93 24.38
CA GLN A 293 13.17 -10.15 23.37
C GLN A 293 13.99 -9.06 24.07
N ASP A 294 15.30 -9.11 23.88
CA ASP A 294 16.20 -8.06 24.30
C ASP A 294 15.79 -6.70 23.69
N SER A 295 15.74 -5.67 24.51
CA SER A 295 15.48 -4.30 24.05
C SER A 295 16.50 -3.88 23.01
N LEU A 296 16.03 -3.26 21.90
CA LEU A 296 16.90 -2.68 20.87
C LEU A 296 17.86 -1.62 21.42
N THR A 297 17.57 -1.05 22.59
CA THR A 297 18.38 -0.03 23.28
C THR A 297 19.37 -0.62 24.29
N ARG A 298 19.52 -1.96 24.36
CA ARG A 298 20.41 -2.66 25.32
C ARG A 298 21.84 -2.18 25.25
N PHE A 299 22.30 -1.70 24.11
CA PHE A 299 23.65 -1.21 23.91
C PHE A 299 23.79 0.31 24.06
N ASP A 300 22.69 1.03 24.24
CA ASP A 300 22.71 2.47 24.48
C ASP A 300 23.12 2.72 25.94
N ARG A 301 24.32 3.23 26.13
CA ARG A 301 24.75 3.67 27.46
C ARG A 301 23.89 4.86 27.87
N PRO A 302 23.25 4.85 29.07
CA PRO A 302 22.48 5.99 29.53
C PRO A 302 23.39 7.22 29.61
N LYS A 303 23.10 8.25 28.87
CA LYS A 303 23.77 9.55 29.00
C LYS A 303 23.49 10.08 30.37
N GLN A 304 24.50 10.05 31.24
CA GLN A 304 24.43 10.68 32.55
C GLN A 304 24.15 12.18 32.36
N SER A 305 22.96 12.59 32.73
CA SER A 305 22.59 13.99 32.86
C SER A 305 23.50 14.65 33.90
N LYS A 306 24.43 15.48 33.45
CA LYS A 306 25.19 16.36 34.34
C LYS A 306 24.24 17.45 34.83
N ASN A 307 23.56 17.18 35.95
CA ASN A 307 22.86 18.20 36.70
C ASN A 307 23.91 19.17 37.30
N ASN A 308 24.06 20.30 36.66
CA ASN A 308 24.77 21.46 37.18
C ASN A 308 23.95 22.04 38.35
N ARG A 309 24.18 21.53 39.54
CA ARG A 309 23.74 22.21 40.77
C ARG A 309 24.72 23.35 41.03
N ASN A 310 24.38 24.56 40.63
CA ASN A 310 24.98 25.79 41.13
C ASN A 310 24.72 25.93 42.62
N LYS A 311 25.69 25.51 43.46
CA LYS A 311 25.77 25.91 44.86
C LYS A 311 26.55 27.22 44.94
N LYS A 312 25.85 28.32 45.18
CA LYS A 312 26.41 29.56 45.70
C LYS A 312 27.12 29.29 47.03
N LYS A 313 28.40 29.63 47.15
CA LYS A 313 29.10 29.80 48.41
C LYS A 313 29.61 31.22 48.50
N PRO A 314 29.64 31.79 49.72
CA PRO A 314 29.87 33.22 49.92
C PRO A 314 31.38 33.56 49.94
N ASN A 315 31.59 34.79 49.62
CA ASN A 315 32.77 35.61 49.53
C ASN A 315 33.61 35.58 50.82
N ASN A 316 34.93 35.38 50.72
CA ASN A 316 35.91 36.00 51.57
C ASN A 316 37.29 36.03 50.89
N ASN A 317 37.73 37.22 50.53
CA ASN A 317 39.07 37.61 50.13
C ASN A 317 39.88 37.80 51.42
N PRO A 318 41.26 37.78 51.52
CA PRO A 318 42.12 38.59 50.68
C PRO A 318 43.55 38.02 50.38
N ASN A 319 44.09 38.65 49.35
CA ASN A 319 45.50 39.06 49.21
C ASN A 319 46.56 38.15 48.54
N ALA A 320 47.09 38.72 47.52
CA ALA A 320 48.48 39.01 47.15
C ALA A 320 49.19 38.13 46.12
N ASN A 321 49.44 38.75 45.08
CA ASN A 321 50.74 38.98 44.38
C ASN A 321 51.37 37.95 43.44
N ASN A 322 51.53 38.43 42.27
CA ASN A 322 52.73 38.52 41.43
C ASN A 322 53.10 37.39 40.45
N ASN A 323 53.10 37.80 39.23
CA ASN A 323 54.22 37.79 38.26
C ASN A 323 54.33 36.73 37.18
N LYS A 324 54.27 37.30 35.98
CA LYS A 324 55.13 37.03 34.80
C LYS A 324 54.82 35.87 33.83
N LYS A 325 54.50 36.32 32.65
CA LYS A 325 54.74 35.78 31.29
C LYS A 325 56.19 35.21 31.13
N PRO A 326 56.61 34.55 30.03
CA PRO A 326 55.98 34.34 28.72
C PRO A 326 56.23 32.94 28.05
N ASN A 327 55.55 32.74 26.94
CA ASN A 327 55.84 31.88 25.81
C ASN A 327 57.32 31.83 25.38
N PRO A 328 57.95 30.85 24.69
CA PRO A 328 57.56 30.36 23.37
C PRO A 328 58.04 28.96 22.92
N ASN A 329 57.43 28.53 21.81
CA ASN A 329 58.09 27.87 20.67
C ASN A 329 58.35 26.36 20.60
N LYS A 330 57.91 25.84 19.52
CA LYS A 330 58.58 25.19 18.37
C LYS A 330 58.43 23.68 18.18
N LYS A 331 57.92 23.43 16.93
CA LYS A 331 58.45 22.50 15.91
C LYS A 331 58.30 21.00 16.17
N THR A 332 57.95 20.16 15.28
CA THR A 332 58.13 19.86 13.86
C THR A 332 57.51 18.48 13.70
N GLY A 333 56.97 17.98 12.69
CA GLY A 333 57.22 17.97 11.29
C GLY A 333 56.62 16.70 10.68
N ASN A 334 56.32 16.82 9.44
CA ASN A 334 56.40 15.83 8.34
C ASN A 334 55.45 14.63 8.34
N SER A 335 54.87 14.25 7.29
CA SER A 335 54.85 14.38 5.84
C SER A 335 54.10 13.15 5.35
N ASN A 336 53.27 13.16 4.37
CA ASN A 336 53.41 13.05 2.97
C ASN A 336 52.05 12.85 2.28
N ASN A 337 51.86 13.68 1.28
CA ASN A 337 50.96 13.55 0.15
C ASN A 337 51.69 12.69 -0.95
N PRO A 338 51.08 12.13 -1.98
CA PRO A 338 50.70 12.89 -3.15
C PRO A 338 49.37 12.45 -3.81
N GLN A 339 48.60 13.41 -4.34
CA GLN A 339 48.45 13.83 -5.75
C GLN A 339 47.95 12.74 -6.71
N THR A 340 46.84 13.04 -7.44
CA THR A 340 46.74 13.74 -8.73
C THR A 340 45.27 13.97 -9.05
N SER A 341 44.81 15.19 -9.30
CA SER A 341 44.61 15.94 -10.57
C SER A 341 43.62 15.27 -11.53
N SER A 342 42.65 15.88 -12.18
CA SER A 342 42.48 17.21 -12.73
C SER A 342 41.08 17.34 -13.31
N ASP A 343 40.47 18.54 -13.18
CA ASP A 343 39.87 19.40 -14.22
C ASP A 343 38.84 18.75 -15.18
N THR A 344 37.71 19.35 -15.44
CA THR A 344 37.46 20.62 -16.08
C THR A 344 35.97 20.99 -16.09
N ASN A 345 35.75 22.23 -15.84
CA ASN A 345 34.58 23.09 -16.05
C ASN A 345 34.19 23.16 -17.54
N GLN A 346 32.89 23.17 -17.89
CA GLN A 346 32.41 24.14 -18.88
C GLN A 346 30.86 24.23 -18.94
N ASN A 347 30.41 25.44 -18.72
CA ASN A 347 29.13 26.04 -19.12
C ASN A 347 28.75 25.71 -20.57
N ASN A 348 27.48 25.49 -20.86
CA ASN A 348 26.85 26.16 -22.00
C ASN A 348 25.32 26.30 -21.87
N LYS A 349 24.89 27.54 -21.74
CA LYS A 349 23.56 28.03 -22.09
C LYS A 349 23.33 27.88 -23.59
N ARG A 350 22.20 27.30 -23.99
CA ARG A 350 21.57 27.66 -25.27
C ARG A 350 20.06 27.64 -25.17
N ARG A 351 19.49 28.82 -25.26
CA ARG A 351 18.12 29.15 -25.71
C ARG A 351 17.93 28.56 -27.09
N ASN A 352 16.78 27.97 -27.37
CA ASN A 352 16.19 28.10 -28.70
C ASN A 352 14.64 28.05 -28.62
N ASN A 353 14.08 29.19 -28.99
CA ASN A 353 12.73 29.37 -29.48
C ASN A 353 12.46 28.48 -30.70
N ARG A 354 11.31 27.79 -30.73
CA ARG A 354 10.67 27.47 -32.02
C ARG A 354 9.16 27.49 -31.93
N LYS A 355 8.64 28.34 -32.78
CA LYS A 355 7.31 28.72 -33.20
C LYS A 355 6.36 27.52 -33.44
N ARG A 356 5.09 27.75 -33.10
CA ARG A 356 3.92 27.02 -33.61
C ARG A 356 3.74 27.29 -35.12
N PRO A 357 3.20 26.35 -35.89
CA PRO A 357 2.41 26.68 -37.05
C PRO A 357 0.92 26.45 -36.84
N ALA A 358 0.17 27.30 -37.56
CA ALA A 358 -1.26 27.43 -37.53
C ALA A 358 -2.02 26.31 -38.28
N LYS A 359 -3.30 26.22 -37.95
CA LYS A 359 -4.38 25.47 -38.66
C LYS A 359 -4.41 25.77 -40.14
N ASN A 360 -4.73 24.74 -40.92
CA ASN A 360 -5.69 24.80 -42.03
C ASN A 360 -6.03 23.40 -42.50
N GLY A 361 -7.35 23.19 -42.78
CA GLY A 361 -7.94 22.11 -43.50
C GLY A 361 -8.83 21.21 -42.66
#